data_6d38c304ff1a43721596c3c3f33ede4f
#
_entry.id   6d38c304ff1a43721596c3c3f33ede4f
#
_cell.length_a   1.000
_cell.length_b   1.000
_cell.length_c   1.000
_cell.angle_alpha   90.00
_cell.angle_beta   90.00
_cell.angle_gamma   90.00
#
_symmetry.space_group_name_H-M   'P 1'
#
loop_
_entity.id
_entity.type
_entity.pdbx_description
1 polymer ?
#
loop_
_entity_poly.entity_id
_entity_poly.type
_entity_poly.pdbx_seq_one_letter_code
_entity_poly.pdbx_strand_id
1 'polypeptide(L)'
;MRQEAEPATDEIDEVAPGILRMQLPLRMPGLGHVNCYALEDERGMTIVDPGMPGPQAWKLLIERFSLAGFQLKHVHTVVVTHSHIDHFGASGRIRQKANANVVTSSTFRTWWDPTDVGEVELEGETQQPDPREPWKMSTPWGGKHPRPPRRVRLKYRFLRPMMRRWFATPSPSVRLADAERITLGKREWVSVHTPGHTPDHLCLFDPEGGVLLSGDHVLPTITPHISGIDAGADPLTDFFASLDKVSDLPGVTRVLPAHGHPFDDLTARVKDIHRHHEERLAKLTEAAERLGEAPVEELSKHLFRQRSWGPMADSETYAHLEHLRLGGKASRREEEGRLLYSVK
;
A
#
# COMPACT_ATOMS: atom_id res chain seq x y z
N MET A 1 -21.88 5.27 0.34
CA MET A 1 -20.59 5.12 1.08
C MET A 1 -19.62 4.55 0.06
N ARG A 2 -18.32 4.87 0.13
CA ARG A 2 -17.33 4.21 -0.74
C ARG A 2 -17.14 2.79 -0.24
N GLN A 3 -16.99 1.82 -1.13
CA GLN A 3 -16.90 0.39 -0.79
C GLN A 3 -15.77 0.10 0.20
N GLU A 4 -14.64 0.78 0.04
CA GLU A 4 -13.46 0.60 0.89
C GLU A 4 -13.70 1.08 2.35
N ALA A 5 -14.67 1.96 2.57
CA ALA A 5 -15.05 2.45 3.90
C ALA A 5 -16.18 1.63 4.56
N GLU A 6 -16.69 0.61 3.88
CA GLU A 6 -17.68 -0.30 4.45
C GLU A 6 -17.07 -1.13 5.57
N PRO A 7 -17.80 -1.40 6.67
CA PRO A 7 -17.32 -2.29 7.71
C PRO A 7 -17.04 -3.70 7.18
N ALA A 8 -16.05 -4.36 7.76
CA ALA A 8 -15.82 -5.78 7.47
C ALA A 8 -17.05 -6.63 7.83
N THR A 9 -17.39 -7.57 6.95
CA THR A 9 -18.34 -8.65 7.24
C THR A 9 -17.62 -9.88 7.76
N ASP A 10 -18.35 -10.85 8.27
CA ASP A 10 -17.85 -12.19 8.64
C ASP A 10 -18.15 -13.23 7.55
N GLU A 11 -18.76 -12.81 6.45
CA GLU A 11 -19.01 -13.65 5.29
C GLU A 11 -17.69 -14.07 4.62
N ILE A 12 -17.67 -15.32 4.18
CA ILE A 12 -16.58 -15.89 3.40
C ILE A 12 -17.11 -16.12 2.00
N ASP A 13 -16.59 -15.35 1.05
CA ASP A 13 -17.04 -15.40 -0.33
C ASP A 13 -16.03 -16.15 -1.21
N GLU A 14 -16.47 -17.10 -2.00
CA GLU A 14 -15.67 -17.60 -3.11
C GLU A 14 -15.77 -16.61 -4.27
N VAL A 15 -14.73 -15.81 -4.49
CA VAL A 15 -14.71 -14.69 -5.45
C VAL A 15 -14.18 -15.07 -6.83
N ALA A 16 -13.50 -16.20 -6.90
CA ALA A 16 -13.13 -16.94 -8.12
C ALA A 16 -12.90 -18.41 -7.71
N PRO A 17 -12.94 -19.40 -8.62
CA PRO A 17 -12.80 -20.80 -8.27
C PRO A 17 -11.56 -21.08 -7.43
N GLY A 18 -11.75 -21.59 -6.19
CA GLY A 18 -10.68 -21.87 -5.23
C GLY A 18 -10.03 -20.65 -4.58
N ILE A 19 -10.62 -19.46 -4.72
CA ILE A 19 -10.17 -18.22 -4.07
C ILE A 19 -11.26 -17.69 -3.15
N LEU A 20 -11.01 -17.76 -1.86
CA LEU A 20 -11.91 -17.25 -0.82
C LEU A 20 -11.47 -15.84 -0.40
N ARG A 21 -12.44 -14.94 -0.26
CA ARG A 21 -12.26 -13.60 0.33
C ARG A 21 -12.72 -13.61 1.77
N MET A 22 -11.88 -13.09 2.66
CA MET A 22 -12.14 -12.84 4.07
C MET A 22 -11.91 -11.37 4.38
N GLN A 23 -12.88 -10.68 4.96
CA GLN A 23 -12.71 -9.29 5.35
C GLN A 23 -12.20 -9.18 6.79
N LEU A 24 -11.13 -8.40 6.97
CA LEU A 24 -10.54 -8.09 8.27
C LEU A 24 -10.77 -6.61 8.60
N PRO A 25 -11.36 -6.27 9.77
CA PRO A 25 -11.74 -4.89 10.05
C PRO A 25 -10.54 -3.99 10.25
N LEU A 26 -10.62 -2.80 9.67
CA LEU A 26 -9.69 -1.69 9.85
C LEU A 26 -10.32 -0.55 10.63
N ARG A 27 -9.48 0.19 11.36
CA ARG A 27 -9.85 1.45 12.03
C ARG A 27 -9.00 2.58 11.50
N MET A 28 -8.98 2.71 10.18
CA MET A 28 -8.23 3.74 9.47
C MET A 28 -9.19 4.73 8.80
N PRO A 29 -8.87 6.02 8.72
CA PRO A 29 -9.71 6.98 8.03
C PRO A 29 -9.92 6.58 6.56
N GLY A 30 -11.16 6.37 6.16
CA GLY A 30 -11.54 6.02 4.79
C GLY A 30 -11.46 4.52 4.44
N LEU A 31 -10.93 3.67 5.32
CA LEU A 31 -10.86 2.21 5.15
C LEU A 31 -11.56 1.50 6.30
N GLY A 32 -12.55 0.67 6.01
CA GLY A 32 -13.30 -0.11 6.99
C GLY A 32 -12.82 -1.56 7.09
N HIS A 33 -12.17 -2.07 6.06
CA HIS A 33 -11.66 -3.44 5.99
C HIS A 33 -10.47 -3.57 5.04
N VAL A 34 -9.68 -4.63 5.23
CA VAL A 34 -8.78 -5.18 4.23
C VAL A 34 -9.27 -6.57 3.82
N ASN A 35 -9.21 -6.87 2.54
CA ASN A 35 -9.51 -8.19 2.00
C ASN A 35 -8.28 -9.09 2.14
N CYS A 36 -8.43 -10.16 2.91
CA CYS A 36 -7.48 -11.24 2.99
C CYS A 36 -7.96 -12.37 2.09
N TYR A 37 -7.16 -12.78 1.11
CA TYR A 37 -7.55 -13.87 0.22
C TYR A 37 -6.89 -15.19 0.65
N ALA A 38 -7.63 -16.29 0.54
CA ALA A 38 -7.12 -17.64 0.73
C ALA A 38 -7.24 -18.42 -0.58
N LEU A 39 -6.11 -18.95 -1.05
CA LEU A 39 -6.00 -19.76 -2.25
C LEU A 39 -5.76 -21.22 -1.79
N GLU A 40 -6.70 -22.08 -2.09
CA GLU A 40 -6.68 -23.48 -1.68
C GLU A 40 -5.83 -24.35 -2.60
N ASP A 41 -5.02 -25.23 -2.04
CA ASP A 41 -4.36 -26.32 -2.74
C ASP A 41 -4.35 -27.63 -1.90
N GLU A 42 -3.70 -28.66 -2.42
CA GLU A 42 -3.68 -29.98 -1.78
C GLU A 42 -2.88 -30.01 -0.48
N ARG A 43 -1.97 -29.05 -0.26
CA ARG A 43 -1.16 -28.90 0.95
C ARG A 43 -1.84 -28.07 2.03
N GLY A 44 -2.87 -27.28 1.64
CA GLY A 44 -3.59 -26.38 2.53
C GLY A 44 -3.91 -25.03 1.88
N MET A 45 -3.35 -23.95 2.39
CA MET A 45 -3.71 -22.59 2.00
C MET A 45 -2.48 -21.71 1.75
N THR A 46 -2.57 -20.93 0.68
CA THR A 46 -1.81 -19.68 0.54
C THR A 46 -2.69 -18.50 0.97
N ILE A 47 -2.18 -17.63 1.81
CA ILE A 47 -2.89 -16.44 2.29
C ILE A 47 -2.26 -15.20 1.65
N VAL A 48 -3.09 -14.29 1.13
CA VAL A 48 -2.66 -13.00 0.58
C VAL A 48 -3.15 -11.90 1.51
N ASP A 49 -2.25 -11.00 1.93
CA ASP A 49 -2.49 -9.83 2.79
C ASP A 49 -3.24 -10.16 4.09
N PRO A 50 -2.55 -10.77 5.07
CA PRO A 50 -3.16 -11.27 6.29
C PRO A 50 -3.57 -10.20 7.31
N GLY A 51 -3.58 -8.93 6.95
CA GLY A 51 -4.12 -7.85 7.77
C GLY A 51 -3.17 -7.30 8.82
N MET A 52 -3.73 -6.49 9.72
CA MET A 52 -3.04 -5.78 10.79
C MET A 52 -2.37 -6.69 11.80
N PRO A 53 -1.25 -6.25 12.42
CA PRO A 53 -0.68 -6.94 13.57
C PRO A 53 -1.49 -6.64 14.85
N GLY A 54 -1.27 -7.45 15.88
CA GLY A 54 -1.83 -7.22 17.21
C GLY A 54 -2.80 -8.31 17.66
N PRO A 55 -3.11 -8.37 18.97
CA PRO A 55 -3.87 -9.47 19.54
C PRO A 55 -5.31 -9.56 19.04
N GLN A 56 -5.96 -8.42 18.83
CA GLN A 56 -7.35 -8.39 18.36
C GLN A 56 -7.42 -8.76 16.86
N ALA A 57 -6.56 -8.18 16.01
CA ALA A 57 -6.49 -8.52 14.60
C ALA A 57 -6.14 -9.99 14.39
N TRP A 58 -5.18 -10.52 15.16
CA TRP A 58 -4.84 -11.93 15.16
C TRP A 58 -6.03 -12.85 15.53
N LYS A 59 -6.78 -12.51 16.57
CA LYS A 59 -7.97 -13.27 16.96
C LYS A 59 -8.98 -13.32 15.81
N LEU A 60 -9.27 -12.19 15.19
CA LEU A 60 -10.20 -12.09 14.06
C LEU A 60 -9.69 -12.87 12.83
N LEU A 61 -8.41 -12.79 12.51
CA LEU A 61 -7.83 -13.57 11.42
C LEU A 61 -8.01 -15.09 11.63
N ILE A 62 -7.74 -15.59 12.84
CA ILE A 62 -7.93 -17.03 13.17
C ILE A 62 -9.42 -17.41 13.12
N GLU A 63 -10.31 -16.52 13.53
CA GLU A 63 -11.75 -16.71 13.43
C GLU A 63 -12.19 -16.79 11.95
N ARG A 64 -11.69 -15.93 11.07
CA ARG A 64 -11.95 -16.00 9.62
C ARG A 64 -11.43 -17.30 8.99
N PHE A 65 -10.24 -17.77 9.39
CA PHE A 65 -9.75 -19.08 8.96
C PHE A 65 -10.70 -20.22 9.35
N SER A 66 -11.21 -20.17 10.58
CA SER A 66 -12.17 -21.18 11.06
C SER A 66 -13.49 -21.13 10.29
N LEU A 67 -14.02 -19.93 10.00
CA LEU A 67 -15.23 -19.75 9.19
C LEU A 67 -15.04 -20.24 7.75
N ALA A 68 -13.84 -20.06 7.19
CA ALA A 68 -13.44 -20.55 5.88
C ALA A 68 -13.13 -22.07 5.86
N GLY A 69 -13.28 -22.77 6.99
CA GLY A 69 -13.11 -24.24 7.08
C GLY A 69 -11.68 -24.72 7.26
N PHE A 70 -10.72 -23.86 7.57
CA PHE A 70 -9.33 -24.26 7.77
C PHE A 70 -8.71 -23.71 9.07
N GLN A 71 -7.55 -24.17 9.42
CA GLN A 71 -6.80 -23.79 10.61
C GLN A 71 -5.45 -23.18 10.24
N LEU A 72 -4.86 -22.42 11.15
CA LEU A 72 -3.54 -21.81 10.96
C LEU A 72 -2.47 -22.81 10.49
N LYS A 73 -2.49 -24.03 10.98
CA LYS A 73 -1.53 -25.09 10.58
C LYS A 73 -1.61 -25.49 9.11
N HIS A 74 -2.72 -25.17 8.43
CA HIS A 74 -2.90 -25.42 7.00
C HIS A 74 -2.30 -24.31 6.13
N VAL A 75 -1.89 -23.17 6.73
CA VAL A 75 -1.26 -22.07 5.98
C VAL A 75 0.21 -22.41 5.78
N HIS A 76 0.60 -22.68 4.53
CA HIS A 76 1.99 -22.98 4.15
C HIS A 76 2.71 -21.81 3.45
N THR A 77 1.95 -20.81 2.94
CA THR A 77 2.50 -19.66 2.25
C THR A 77 1.69 -18.40 2.60
N VAL A 78 2.38 -17.29 2.77
CA VAL A 78 1.77 -15.96 2.89
C VAL A 78 2.36 -15.08 1.80
N VAL A 79 1.53 -14.47 0.98
CA VAL A 79 1.91 -13.44 0.03
C VAL A 79 1.61 -12.09 0.64
N VAL A 80 2.52 -11.14 0.50
CA VAL A 80 2.34 -9.75 0.89
C VAL A 80 2.48 -8.89 -0.35
N THR A 81 1.43 -8.13 -0.67
CA THR A 81 1.42 -7.30 -1.87
C THR A 81 2.35 -6.10 -1.75
N HIS A 82 2.45 -5.51 -0.56
CA HIS A 82 3.32 -4.34 -0.31
C HIS A 82 3.55 -4.09 1.19
N SER A 83 4.40 -3.11 1.50
CA SER A 83 4.91 -2.85 2.84
C SER A 83 4.00 -2.01 3.75
N HIS A 84 2.71 -1.84 3.45
CA HIS A 84 1.78 -1.26 4.39
C HIS A 84 1.36 -2.25 5.47
N ILE A 85 1.17 -1.73 6.70
CA ILE A 85 1.00 -2.54 7.90
C ILE A 85 -0.28 -3.36 7.93
N ASP A 86 -1.32 -2.93 7.25
CA ASP A 86 -2.60 -3.61 7.12
C ASP A 86 -2.58 -4.75 6.10
N HIS A 87 -1.50 -4.89 5.35
CA HIS A 87 -1.24 -5.99 4.43
C HIS A 87 -0.28 -7.01 5.03
N PHE A 88 0.90 -6.58 5.46
CA PHE A 88 1.91 -7.52 5.96
C PHE A 88 1.82 -7.81 7.47
N GLY A 89 1.03 -7.06 8.24
CA GLY A 89 1.13 -7.01 9.69
C GLY A 89 1.05 -8.33 10.44
N ALA A 90 0.30 -9.32 9.96
CA ALA A 90 0.24 -10.64 10.58
C ALA A 90 1.18 -11.68 9.95
N SER A 91 1.83 -11.38 8.80
CA SER A 91 2.63 -12.34 8.02
C SER A 91 3.78 -12.95 8.81
N GLY A 92 4.59 -12.15 9.52
CA GLY A 92 5.68 -12.65 10.33
C GLY A 92 5.23 -13.57 11.46
N ARG A 93 4.04 -13.30 12.04
CA ARG A 93 3.46 -14.16 13.07
C ARG A 93 2.94 -15.48 12.50
N ILE A 94 2.32 -15.47 11.31
CA ILE A 94 1.92 -16.68 10.60
C ILE A 94 3.17 -17.52 10.32
N ARG A 95 4.22 -16.90 9.75
CA ARG A 95 5.50 -17.59 9.52
C ARG A 95 6.01 -18.29 10.76
N GLN A 96 6.07 -17.62 11.91
CA GLN A 96 6.56 -18.19 13.17
C GLN A 96 5.68 -19.33 13.72
N LYS A 97 4.35 -19.26 13.50
CA LYS A 97 3.38 -20.18 14.11
C LYS A 97 3.03 -21.36 13.21
N ALA A 98 3.02 -21.18 11.90
CA ALA A 98 2.68 -22.20 10.92
C ALA A 98 3.90 -22.70 10.13
N ASN A 99 5.09 -22.12 10.33
CA ASN A 99 6.28 -22.36 9.52
C ASN A 99 6.03 -22.09 8.03
N ALA A 100 5.22 -21.05 7.74
CA ALA A 100 4.83 -20.69 6.40
C ALA A 100 5.95 -19.94 5.67
N ASN A 101 6.06 -20.11 4.36
CA ASN A 101 6.85 -19.24 3.51
C ASN A 101 6.23 -17.85 3.46
N VAL A 102 7.06 -16.82 3.31
CA VAL A 102 6.60 -15.45 3.04
C VAL A 102 7.11 -15.04 1.67
N VAL A 103 6.19 -14.68 0.80
CA VAL A 103 6.42 -14.27 -0.59
C VAL A 103 6.14 -12.78 -0.70
N THR A 104 7.07 -12.03 -1.27
CA THR A 104 6.96 -10.58 -1.47
C THR A 104 7.57 -10.19 -2.82
N SER A 105 7.47 -8.91 -3.21
CA SER A 105 8.30 -8.38 -4.30
C SER A 105 9.78 -8.40 -3.93
N SER A 106 10.66 -8.37 -4.93
CA SER A 106 12.12 -8.29 -4.74
C SER A 106 12.55 -7.01 -4.01
N THR A 107 11.78 -5.94 -4.16
CA THR A 107 12.03 -4.63 -3.55
C THR A 107 11.37 -4.42 -2.19
N PHE A 108 10.63 -5.43 -1.69
CA PHE A 108 9.90 -5.33 -0.42
C PHE A 108 10.81 -4.99 0.76
N ARG A 109 10.45 -3.97 1.53
CA ARG A 109 11.14 -3.52 2.74
C ARG A 109 10.15 -3.07 3.79
N THR A 110 10.47 -3.35 5.05
CA THR A 110 9.72 -2.81 6.19
C THR A 110 10.56 -1.80 6.95
N TRP A 111 9.99 -0.68 7.28
CA TRP A 111 10.68 0.42 7.99
C TRP A 111 11.17 0.07 9.40
N TRP A 112 10.75 -1.03 9.99
CA TRP A 112 11.22 -1.46 11.32
C TRP A 112 12.23 -2.61 11.29
N ASP A 113 12.53 -3.16 10.14
CA ASP A 113 13.62 -4.11 9.96
C ASP A 113 14.67 -3.57 8.98
N PRO A 114 15.64 -2.78 9.50
CA PRO A 114 16.69 -2.23 8.66
C PRO A 114 17.66 -3.31 8.11
N THR A 115 17.57 -4.55 8.59
CA THR A 115 18.38 -5.67 8.08
C THR A 115 17.71 -6.39 6.91
N ASP A 116 16.43 -6.14 6.66
CA ASP A 116 15.70 -6.62 5.50
C ASP A 116 16.00 -5.71 4.28
N VAL A 117 17.26 -5.55 4.00
CA VAL A 117 17.75 -4.87 2.79
C VAL A 117 17.57 -5.81 1.61
N GLY A 118 16.52 -5.57 0.79
CA GLY A 118 16.47 -6.14 -0.55
C GLY A 118 17.69 -5.71 -1.37
N GLU A 119 18.02 -6.43 -2.44
CA GLU A 119 19.20 -6.21 -3.27
C GLU A 119 19.27 -4.83 -3.98
N VAL A 120 18.31 -3.95 -3.80
CA VAL A 120 18.27 -2.62 -4.42
C VAL A 120 18.85 -1.60 -3.44
N GLU A 121 20.08 -1.19 -3.70
CA GLU A 121 20.63 0.07 -3.17
C GLU A 121 19.81 1.21 -3.79
N LEU A 122 18.95 1.85 -2.99
CA LEU A 122 18.38 3.14 -3.37
C LEU A 122 19.53 4.16 -3.36
N GLU A 123 19.95 4.62 -4.52
CA GLU A 123 20.92 5.73 -4.65
C GLU A 123 20.31 6.97 -3.97
N GLY A 124 20.88 7.34 -2.86
CA GLY A 124 20.55 8.53 -2.07
C GLY A 124 20.67 8.20 -0.58
N GLU A 125 21.47 8.99 0.14
CA GLU A 125 21.54 8.98 1.60
C GLU A 125 20.20 9.46 2.19
N THR A 126 19.18 8.63 2.16
CA THR A 126 18.00 8.85 2.99
C THR A 126 18.42 8.48 4.41
N GLN A 127 18.47 9.47 5.30
CA GLN A 127 18.58 9.22 6.74
C GLN A 127 17.45 8.25 7.10
N GLN A 128 17.81 6.98 7.34
CA GLN A 128 16.82 5.98 7.75
C GLN A 128 16.11 6.52 9.00
N PRO A 129 14.78 6.54 8.99
CA PRO A 129 14.02 7.04 10.12
C PRO A 129 14.42 6.24 11.36
N ASP A 130 14.72 6.94 12.48
CA ASP A 130 14.70 6.24 13.76
C ASP A 130 13.26 5.77 13.99
N PRO A 131 12.97 4.47 13.86
CA PRO A 131 11.61 3.95 14.02
C PRO A 131 11.03 4.25 15.40
N ARG A 132 11.85 4.80 16.29
CA ARG A 132 11.47 5.21 17.64
C ARG A 132 10.84 6.60 17.68
N GLU A 133 11.21 7.46 16.74
CA GLU A 133 10.82 8.86 16.75
C GLU A 133 10.60 9.43 15.33
N PRO A 134 9.68 8.84 14.52
CA PRO A 134 9.45 9.25 13.14
C PRO A 134 9.09 10.74 13.02
N TRP A 135 8.54 11.33 14.08
CA TRP A 135 8.23 12.77 14.15
C TRP A 135 9.45 13.69 14.30
N LYS A 136 10.66 13.16 14.45
CA LYS A 136 11.91 13.94 14.47
C LYS A 136 12.47 14.20 13.08
N MET A 137 12.01 13.46 12.09
CA MET A 137 12.42 13.66 10.70
C MET A 137 11.80 14.93 10.13
N SER A 138 12.55 15.61 9.30
CA SER A 138 12.00 16.64 8.41
C SER A 138 11.24 15.97 7.28
N THR A 139 10.18 16.61 6.81
CA THR A 139 9.54 16.19 5.56
C THR A 139 10.43 16.57 4.37
N PRO A 140 10.34 15.87 3.22
CA PRO A 140 11.10 16.23 2.02
C PRO A 140 10.84 17.66 1.55
N TRP A 141 9.68 18.22 1.85
CA TRP A 141 9.32 19.61 1.51
C TRP A 141 9.67 20.63 2.57
N GLY A 142 10.38 20.23 3.64
CA GLY A 142 10.91 21.13 4.64
C GLY A 142 9.88 21.48 5.73
N GLY A 143 9.23 20.63 6.31
CA GLY A 143 8.41 20.83 7.49
C GLY A 143 8.85 19.88 8.61
N LYS A 144 8.29 20.02 9.78
CA LYS A 144 8.41 19.04 10.86
C LYS A 144 7.15 18.19 10.88
N HIS A 145 7.31 16.88 10.92
CA HIS A 145 6.19 16.02 11.21
C HIS A 145 5.48 16.47 12.49
N PRO A 146 4.14 16.53 12.52
CA PRO A 146 3.42 16.91 13.72
C PRO A 146 3.79 15.99 14.87
N ARG A 147 4.29 16.60 15.95
CA ARG A 147 4.77 15.87 17.12
C ARG A 147 3.57 15.26 17.85
N PRO A 148 3.49 13.94 18.03
CA PRO A 148 2.37 13.35 18.74
C PRO A 148 2.26 13.91 20.17
N PRO A 149 1.04 14.04 20.72
CA PRO A 149 0.82 14.46 22.10
C PRO A 149 1.63 13.63 23.09
N ARG A 150 2.08 14.25 24.20
CA ARG A 150 2.90 13.57 25.24
C ARG A 150 2.31 12.22 25.66
N ARG A 151 0.97 12.13 25.77
CA ARG A 151 0.26 10.89 26.16
C ARG A 151 0.49 9.76 25.13
N VAL A 152 0.47 10.08 23.84
CA VAL A 152 0.70 9.12 22.75
C VAL A 152 2.13 8.63 22.79
N ARG A 153 3.11 9.53 22.93
CA ARG A 153 4.54 9.17 23.04
C ARG A 153 4.83 8.29 24.25
N LEU A 154 4.21 8.59 25.41
CA LEU A 154 4.36 7.79 26.63
C LEU A 154 3.76 6.40 26.44
N LYS A 155 2.57 6.33 25.84
CA LYS A 155 1.90 5.06 25.46
C LYS A 155 2.76 4.23 24.53
N TYR A 156 3.37 4.83 23.50
CA TYR A 156 4.32 4.16 22.60
C TYR A 156 5.53 3.60 23.36
N ARG A 157 6.13 4.38 24.25
CA ARG A 157 7.29 3.96 25.05
C ARG A 157 6.99 2.75 25.94
N PHE A 158 5.82 2.71 26.58
CA PHE A 158 5.42 1.59 27.46
C PHE A 158 4.90 0.37 26.71
N LEU A 159 4.20 0.56 25.57
CA LEU A 159 3.67 -0.56 24.79
C LEU A 159 4.69 -1.20 23.86
N ARG A 160 5.81 -0.54 23.60
CA ARG A 160 6.84 -0.99 22.67
C ARG A 160 7.36 -2.42 22.91
N PRO A 161 7.68 -2.89 24.14
CA PRO A 161 8.11 -4.27 24.37
C PRO A 161 7.01 -5.29 24.01
N MET A 162 5.76 -4.92 24.27
CA MET A 162 4.59 -5.73 23.95
C MET A 162 4.30 -5.69 22.43
N MET A 163 4.48 -4.54 21.80
CA MET A 163 4.34 -4.40 20.34
C MET A 163 5.35 -5.28 19.60
N ARG A 164 6.62 -5.33 20.00
CA ARG A 164 7.63 -6.22 19.38
C ARG A 164 7.21 -7.68 19.34
N ARG A 165 6.44 -8.15 20.31
CA ARG A 165 5.91 -9.53 20.34
C ARG A 165 4.81 -9.76 19.27
N TRP A 166 4.09 -8.70 18.87
CA TRP A 166 3.00 -8.78 17.89
C TRP A 166 3.41 -8.32 16.50
N PHE A 167 4.42 -7.47 16.40
CA PHE A 167 5.02 -7.00 15.16
C PHE A 167 6.22 -7.87 14.82
N ALA A 168 5.95 -9.14 14.53
CA ALA A 168 6.99 -10.02 14.00
C ALA A 168 7.30 -9.60 12.56
N THR A 169 8.59 -9.42 12.28
CA THR A 169 9.07 -9.11 10.94
C THR A 169 8.63 -10.19 9.96
N PRO A 170 8.17 -9.84 8.76
CA PRO A 170 7.80 -10.80 7.72
C PRO A 170 8.91 -11.78 7.39
N SER A 171 10.15 -11.29 7.28
CA SER A 171 11.35 -12.06 6.87
C SER A 171 11.07 -12.90 5.63
N PRO A 172 10.95 -12.29 4.44
CA PRO A 172 10.60 -12.99 3.20
C PRO A 172 11.52 -14.17 2.91
N SER A 173 10.95 -15.32 2.55
CA SER A 173 11.68 -16.52 2.11
C SER A 173 11.74 -16.62 0.58
N VAL A 174 10.81 -15.93 -0.10
CA VAL A 174 10.78 -15.85 -1.56
C VAL A 174 10.55 -14.38 -1.93
N ARG A 175 11.36 -13.87 -2.83
CA ARG A 175 11.25 -12.52 -3.39
C ARG A 175 11.06 -12.61 -4.89
N LEU A 176 9.94 -12.11 -5.39
CA LEU A 176 9.58 -12.19 -6.81
C LEU A 176 10.07 -10.95 -7.55
N ALA A 177 10.80 -11.18 -8.63
CA ALA A 177 11.07 -10.17 -9.62
C ALA A 177 9.81 -9.91 -10.49
N ASP A 178 9.82 -8.83 -11.28
CA ASP A 178 8.75 -8.56 -12.24
C ASP A 178 8.68 -9.68 -13.29
N ALA A 179 7.47 -10.04 -13.70
CA ALA A 179 7.16 -11.11 -14.65
C ALA A 179 7.61 -12.53 -14.22
N GLU A 180 8.02 -12.74 -12.99
CA GLU A 180 8.35 -14.05 -12.45
C GLU A 180 7.09 -14.88 -12.21
N ARG A 181 7.18 -16.20 -12.42
CA ARG A 181 6.05 -17.12 -12.25
C ARG A 181 6.14 -17.85 -10.93
N ILE A 182 4.99 -18.04 -10.28
CA ILE A 182 4.87 -18.78 -9.02
C ILE A 182 3.56 -19.57 -9.00
N THR A 183 3.62 -20.81 -8.49
CA THR A 183 2.41 -21.63 -8.29
C THR A 183 1.86 -21.40 -6.89
N LEU A 184 0.62 -20.90 -6.80
CA LEU A 184 -0.11 -20.67 -5.56
C LEU A 184 -1.57 -21.13 -5.75
N GLY A 185 -2.10 -21.93 -4.82
CA GLY A 185 -3.50 -22.34 -4.84
C GLY A 185 -3.93 -23.04 -6.14
N LYS A 186 -3.18 -24.03 -6.63
CA LYS A 186 -3.43 -24.80 -7.87
C LYS A 186 -3.38 -23.96 -9.17
N ARG A 187 -2.88 -22.70 -9.11
CA ARG A 187 -2.81 -21.79 -10.24
C ARG A 187 -1.38 -21.31 -10.44
N GLU A 188 -1.03 -21.01 -11.67
CA GLU A 188 0.19 -20.30 -12.01
C GLU A 188 -0.09 -18.79 -12.04
N TRP A 189 0.65 -18.07 -11.24
CA TRP A 189 0.57 -16.62 -11.15
C TRP A 189 1.82 -15.97 -11.73
N VAL A 190 1.61 -14.87 -12.42
CA VAL A 190 2.70 -13.99 -12.88
C VAL A 190 2.75 -12.79 -11.94
N SER A 191 3.93 -12.53 -11.39
CA SER A 191 4.17 -11.34 -10.61
C SER A 191 4.22 -10.11 -11.51
N VAL A 192 3.51 -9.05 -11.14
CA VAL A 192 3.51 -7.77 -11.84
C VAL A 192 3.94 -6.71 -10.85
N HIS A 193 5.18 -6.24 -10.95
CA HIS A 193 5.68 -5.16 -10.11
C HIS A 193 5.02 -3.85 -10.54
N THR A 194 4.35 -3.18 -9.58
CA THR A 194 3.50 -2.01 -9.81
C THR A 194 3.84 -0.87 -8.83
N PRO A 195 5.06 -0.29 -8.93
CA PRO A 195 5.47 0.81 -8.07
C PRO A 195 4.59 2.04 -8.26
N GLY A 196 4.58 2.92 -7.25
CA GLY A 196 3.86 4.19 -7.26
C GLY A 196 3.10 4.43 -5.95
N HIS A 197 2.15 3.56 -5.58
CA HIS A 197 1.53 3.59 -4.25
C HIS A 197 2.56 3.31 -3.15
N THR A 198 3.34 2.26 -3.33
CA THR A 198 4.62 1.99 -2.66
C THR A 198 5.66 1.53 -3.68
N PRO A 199 6.97 1.67 -3.41
CA PRO A 199 8.00 1.22 -4.35
C PRO A 199 8.04 -0.30 -4.55
N ASP A 200 7.52 -1.04 -3.58
CA ASP A 200 7.56 -2.50 -3.49
C ASP A 200 6.24 -3.18 -3.85
N HIS A 201 5.27 -2.43 -4.38
CA HIS A 201 3.95 -2.98 -4.67
C HIS A 201 3.99 -4.07 -5.75
N LEU A 202 3.26 -5.16 -5.49
CA LEU A 202 3.16 -6.35 -6.31
C LEU A 202 1.69 -6.71 -6.56
N CYS A 203 1.29 -6.82 -7.82
CA CYS A 203 0.09 -7.51 -8.24
C CYS A 203 0.42 -8.96 -8.62
N LEU A 204 -0.54 -9.87 -8.54
CA LEU A 204 -0.43 -11.22 -9.05
C LEU A 204 -1.51 -11.45 -10.11
N PHE A 205 -1.10 -11.87 -11.29
CA PHE A 205 -1.98 -12.15 -12.43
C PHE A 205 -2.01 -13.65 -12.73
N ASP A 206 -3.21 -14.23 -12.77
CA ASP A 206 -3.48 -15.58 -13.26
C ASP A 206 -3.94 -15.49 -14.72
N PRO A 207 -3.09 -15.81 -15.69
CA PRO A 207 -3.43 -15.69 -17.12
C PRO A 207 -4.43 -16.72 -17.60
N GLU A 208 -4.55 -17.88 -16.93
CA GLU A 208 -5.49 -18.93 -17.30
C GLU A 208 -6.91 -18.61 -16.78
N GLY A 209 -6.99 -18.18 -15.52
CA GLY A 209 -8.27 -17.83 -14.89
C GLY A 209 -8.73 -16.40 -15.14
N GLY A 210 -7.89 -15.54 -15.73
CA GLY A 210 -8.21 -14.12 -15.96
C GLY A 210 -8.36 -13.33 -14.67
N VAL A 211 -7.69 -13.72 -13.59
CA VAL A 211 -7.82 -13.10 -12.27
C VAL A 211 -6.61 -12.23 -11.95
N LEU A 212 -6.84 -11.01 -11.49
CA LEU A 212 -5.83 -10.09 -11.00
C LEU A 212 -6.03 -9.81 -9.51
N LEU A 213 -5.10 -10.24 -8.66
CA LEU A 213 -4.96 -9.75 -7.29
C LEU A 213 -4.24 -8.40 -7.35
N SER A 214 -4.98 -7.31 -7.23
CA SER A 214 -4.46 -5.95 -7.50
C SER A 214 -3.86 -5.25 -6.29
N GLY A 215 -3.93 -5.84 -5.09
CA GLY A 215 -3.49 -5.15 -3.88
C GLY A 215 -4.16 -3.78 -3.75
N ASP A 216 -3.35 -2.76 -3.43
CA ASP A 216 -3.79 -1.36 -3.40
C ASP A 216 -3.51 -0.60 -4.69
N HIS A 217 -3.01 -1.27 -5.73
CA HIS A 217 -2.71 -0.58 -6.99
C HIS A 217 -3.97 -0.12 -7.73
N VAL A 218 -4.98 -1.00 -7.86
CA VAL A 218 -6.26 -0.66 -8.46
C VAL A 218 -7.40 -1.00 -7.50
N LEU A 219 -7.99 0.02 -6.89
CA LEU A 219 -9.12 -0.09 -5.97
C LEU A 219 -10.43 0.30 -6.67
N PRO A 220 -11.59 -0.28 -6.29
CA PRO A 220 -12.83 -0.15 -7.06
C PRO A 220 -13.41 1.27 -7.07
N THR A 221 -13.35 2.04 -5.97
CA THR A 221 -14.00 3.36 -5.89
C THR A 221 -13.12 4.49 -5.42
N ILE A 222 -12.02 4.21 -4.71
CA ILE A 222 -11.05 5.23 -4.32
C ILE A 222 -9.78 5.12 -5.16
N THR A 223 -9.01 6.21 -5.18
CA THR A 223 -7.65 6.20 -5.75
C THR A 223 -6.67 5.99 -4.61
N PRO A 224 -5.69 5.10 -4.74
CA PRO A 224 -4.65 4.89 -3.75
C PRO A 224 -3.91 6.19 -3.45
N HIS A 225 -3.43 6.32 -2.22
CA HIS A 225 -2.54 7.41 -1.84
C HIS A 225 -1.18 7.24 -2.53
N ILE A 226 -0.69 8.28 -3.20
CA ILE A 226 0.66 8.31 -3.77
C ILE A 226 1.54 9.12 -2.83
N SER A 227 2.38 8.43 -2.08
CA SER A 227 3.27 9.08 -1.11
C SER A 227 4.43 9.79 -1.82
N GLY A 228 4.75 10.98 -1.35
CA GLY A 228 6.01 11.67 -1.71
C GLY A 228 7.14 11.40 -0.70
N ILE A 229 6.95 10.47 0.21
CA ILE A 229 7.94 10.07 1.24
C ILE A 229 8.36 8.63 0.97
N ASP A 230 9.66 8.40 0.92
CA ASP A 230 10.26 7.06 0.68
C ASP A 230 9.77 6.35 -0.59
N ALA A 231 9.40 7.11 -1.62
CA ALA A 231 8.70 6.60 -2.81
C ALA A 231 9.48 6.81 -4.13
N GLY A 232 10.77 7.08 -4.10
CA GLY A 232 11.54 7.39 -5.30
C GLY A 232 11.40 8.85 -5.75
N ALA A 233 11.96 9.17 -6.93
CA ALA A 233 12.03 10.55 -7.43
C ALA A 233 10.68 11.05 -7.98
N ASP A 234 9.92 10.19 -8.66
CA ASP A 234 8.62 10.51 -9.28
C ASP A 234 7.64 9.33 -9.15
N PRO A 235 7.06 9.13 -7.95
CA PRO A 235 6.15 8.02 -7.72
C PRO A 235 4.86 8.10 -8.55
N LEU A 236 4.48 9.29 -9.02
CA LEU A 236 3.30 9.43 -9.87
C LEU A 236 3.56 8.94 -11.30
N THR A 237 4.75 9.18 -11.86
CA THR A 237 5.17 8.57 -13.13
C THR A 237 5.22 7.06 -13.03
N ASP A 238 5.79 6.51 -11.94
CA ASP A 238 5.84 5.07 -11.70
C ASP A 238 4.42 4.49 -11.60
N PHE A 239 3.52 5.19 -10.92
CA PHE A 239 2.13 4.77 -10.76
C PHE A 239 1.39 4.73 -12.10
N PHE A 240 1.53 5.76 -12.95
CA PHE A 240 0.93 5.78 -14.28
C PHE A 240 1.45 4.64 -15.16
N ALA A 241 2.76 4.46 -15.22
CA ALA A 241 3.35 3.34 -15.96
C ALA A 241 2.86 1.98 -15.46
N SER A 242 2.68 1.84 -14.16
CA SER A 242 2.13 0.63 -13.53
C SER A 242 0.65 0.41 -13.86
N LEU A 243 -0.15 1.48 -13.93
CA LEU A 243 -1.56 1.41 -14.36
C LEU A 243 -1.68 0.96 -15.81
N ASP A 244 -0.85 1.52 -16.70
CA ASP A 244 -0.81 1.12 -18.10
C ASP A 244 -0.39 -0.35 -18.21
N LYS A 245 0.65 -0.77 -17.49
CA LYS A 245 1.12 -2.17 -17.46
C LYS A 245 0.01 -3.15 -17.06
N VAL A 246 -0.77 -2.88 -16.01
CA VAL A 246 -1.86 -3.79 -15.61
C VAL A 246 -3.05 -3.74 -16.56
N SER A 247 -3.32 -2.57 -17.19
CA SER A 247 -4.37 -2.44 -18.21
C SER A 247 -4.07 -3.22 -19.47
N ASP A 248 -2.79 -3.43 -19.79
CA ASP A 248 -2.32 -4.19 -20.95
C ASP A 248 -2.25 -5.71 -20.71
N LEU A 249 -2.54 -6.19 -19.48
CA LEU A 249 -2.60 -7.62 -19.20
C LEU A 249 -3.72 -8.28 -20.00
N PRO A 250 -3.42 -9.36 -20.75
CA PRO A 250 -4.43 -9.97 -21.61
C PRO A 250 -5.45 -10.78 -20.81
N GLY A 251 -6.73 -10.59 -21.10
CA GLY A 251 -7.79 -11.47 -20.61
C GLY A 251 -8.12 -11.34 -19.12
N VAL A 252 -7.83 -10.22 -18.49
CA VAL A 252 -8.31 -9.97 -17.12
C VAL A 252 -9.82 -9.81 -17.16
N THR A 253 -10.52 -10.71 -16.45
CA THR A 253 -11.98 -10.72 -16.34
C THR A 253 -12.45 -10.48 -14.91
N ARG A 254 -11.56 -10.59 -13.92
CA ARG A 254 -11.87 -10.41 -12.50
C ARG A 254 -10.72 -9.76 -11.76
N VAL A 255 -11.00 -8.68 -11.06
CA VAL A 255 -10.03 -7.95 -10.22
C VAL A 255 -10.38 -8.14 -8.75
N LEU A 256 -9.41 -8.54 -7.96
CA LEU A 256 -9.50 -8.80 -6.53
C LEU A 256 -8.67 -7.76 -5.77
N PRO A 257 -9.27 -6.63 -5.35
CA PRO A 257 -8.57 -5.55 -4.67
C PRO A 257 -8.38 -5.83 -3.18
N ALA A 258 -7.38 -5.20 -2.56
CA ALA A 258 -7.18 -5.34 -1.12
C ALA A 258 -8.22 -4.59 -0.28
N HIS A 259 -8.95 -3.63 -0.84
CA HIS A 259 -10.05 -2.92 -0.18
C HIS A 259 -11.26 -2.81 -1.12
N GLY A 260 -12.46 -2.84 -0.56
CA GLY A 260 -13.72 -2.79 -1.32
C GLY A 260 -14.12 -4.15 -1.89
N HIS A 261 -14.91 -4.15 -2.95
CA HIS A 261 -15.43 -5.37 -3.56
C HIS A 261 -14.68 -5.74 -4.84
N PRO A 262 -14.59 -7.05 -5.18
CA PRO A 262 -14.14 -7.49 -6.49
C PRO A 262 -14.94 -6.85 -7.63
N PHE A 263 -14.29 -6.59 -8.77
CA PHE A 263 -14.89 -5.95 -9.94
C PHE A 263 -14.30 -6.53 -11.25
N ASP A 264 -14.92 -6.22 -12.40
CA ASP A 264 -14.61 -6.89 -13.66
C ASP A 264 -14.00 -5.95 -14.71
N ASP A 265 -14.30 -4.66 -14.68
CA ASP A 265 -13.83 -3.70 -15.70
C ASP A 265 -12.55 -2.97 -15.25
N LEU A 266 -11.43 -3.67 -15.38
CA LEU A 266 -10.10 -3.13 -15.07
C LEU A 266 -9.79 -1.89 -15.92
N THR A 267 -10.02 -1.96 -17.23
CA THR A 267 -9.65 -0.89 -18.17
C THR A 267 -10.41 0.40 -17.91
N ALA A 268 -11.72 0.33 -17.65
CA ALA A 268 -12.50 1.52 -17.29
C ALA A 268 -12.00 2.10 -15.96
N ARG A 269 -11.71 1.23 -14.99
CA ARG A 269 -11.24 1.69 -13.68
C ARG A 269 -9.85 2.36 -13.75
N VAL A 270 -8.92 1.81 -14.52
CA VAL A 270 -7.61 2.42 -14.77
C VAL A 270 -7.76 3.81 -15.39
N LYS A 271 -8.62 3.98 -16.40
CA LYS A 271 -8.91 5.29 -17.01
C LYS A 271 -9.47 6.29 -16.00
N ASP A 272 -10.33 5.85 -15.09
CA ASP A 272 -10.88 6.71 -14.04
C ASP A 272 -9.81 7.18 -13.06
N ILE A 273 -8.85 6.31 -12.71
CA ILE A 273 -7.73 6.66 -11.83
C ILE A 273 -6.78 7.64 -12.54
N HIS A 274 -6.44 7.41 -13.80
CA HIS A 274 -5.64 8.36 -14.60
C HIS A 274 -6.29 9.75 -14.60
N ARG A 275 -7.56 9.83 -15.00
CA ARG A 275 -8.32 11.09 -15.03
C ARG A 275 -8.32 11.80 -13.67
N HIS A 276 -8.45 11.05 -12.58
CA HIS A 276 -8.43 11.63 -11.23
C HIS A 276 -7.11 12.34 -10.91
N HIS A 277 -5.96 11.75 -11.26
CA HIS A 277 -4.66 12.37 -11.04
C HIS A 277 -4.41 13.54 -12.01
N GLU A 278 -4.85 13.44 -13.26
CA GLU A 278 -4.80 14.55 -14.23
C GLU A 278 -5.60 15.75 -13.74
N GLU A 279 -6.81 15.54 -13.21
CA GLU A 279 -7.62 16.59 -12.59
C GLU A 279 -6.92 17.22 -11.37
N ARG A 280 -6.20 16.42 -10.58
CA ARG A 280 -5.40 16.95 -9.45
C ARG A 280 -4.23 17.79 -9.91
N LEU A 281 -3.51 17.35 -10.93
CA LEU A 281 -2.42 18.12 -11.53
C LEU A 281 -2.93 19.45 -12.08
N ALA A 282 -4.06 19.44 -12.80
CA ALA A 282 -4.69 20.66 -13.30
C ALA A 282 -5.09 21.63 -12.17
N LYS A 283 -5.69 21.13 -11.10
CA LYS A 283 -6.05 21.94 -9.92
C LYS A 283 -4.83 22.53 -9.22
N LEU A 284 -3.74 21.78 -9.13
CA LEU A 284 -2.48 22.30 -8.57
C LEU A 284 -1.89 23.42 -9.43
N THR A 285 -1.90 23.24 -10.75
CA THR A 285 -1.46 24.24 -11.70
C THR A 285 -2.27 25.53 -11.52
N GLU A 286 -3.60 25.45 -11.55
CA GLU A 286 -4.49 26.59 -11.33
C GLU A 286 -4.26 27.29 -9.97
N ALA A 287 -4.08 26.50 -8.90
CA ALA A 287 -3.83 27.03 -7.58
C ALA A 287 -2.49 27.76 -7.50
N ALA A 288 -1.43 27.19 -8.08
CA ALA A 288 -0.10 27.79 -8.10
C ALA A 288 -0.03 29.06 -8.98
N GLU A 289 -0.71 29.09 -10.12
CA GLU A 289 -0.84 30.29 -10.96
C GLU A 289 -1.48 31.46 -10.18
N ARG A 290 -2.50 31.15 -9.37
CA ARG A 290 -3.23 32.16 -8.58
C ARG A 290 -2.46 32.63 -7.35
N LEU A 291 -1.76 31.72 -6.65
CA LEU A 291 -1.02 32.03 -5.43
C LEU A 291 0.37 32.59 -5.71
N GLY A 292 0.92 32.33 -6.89
CA GLY A 292 2.33 32.49 -7.17
C GLY A 292 3.15 31.41 -6.49
N GLU A 293 4.31 31.78 -5.95
CA GLU A 293 5.18 30.84 -5.25
C GLU A 293 4.62 30.52 -3.85
N ALA A 294 4.39 29.21 -3.58
CA ALA A 294 3.76 28.78 -2.35
C ALA A 294 4.34 27.46 -1.81
N PRO A 295 4.30 27.22 -0.47
CA PRO A 295 4.71 25.99 0.14
C PRO A 295 3.69 24.86 -0.09
N VAL A 296 4.14 23.61 0.05
CA VAL A 296 3.33 22.40 -0.17
C VAL A 296 2.04 22.41 0.65
N GLU A 297 2.13 22.79 1.93
CA GLU A 297 0.98 22.79 2.84
C GLU A 297 -0.11 23.80 2.46
N GLU A 298 0.26 24.88 1.74
CA GLU A 298 -0.71 25.82 1.23
C GLU A 298 -1.38 25.31 -0.04
N LEU A 299 -0.60 24.79 -0.98
CA LEU A 299 -1.09 24.18 -2.20
C LEU A 299 -1.99 22.95 -1.91
N SER A 300 -1.66 22.17 -0.89
CA SER A 300 -2.44 21.01 -0.42
C SER A 300 -3.89 21.39 -0.06
N LYS A 301 -4.13 22.57 0.48
CA LYS A 301 -5.48 23.05 0.83
C LYS A 301 -6.39 23.27 -0.39
N HIS A 302 -5.81 23.41 -1.57
CA HIS A 302 -6.57 23.53 -2.82
C HIS A 302 -6.92 22.18 -3.44
N LEU A 303 -6.18 21.12 -3.12
CA LEU A 303 -6.47 19.77 -3.57
C LEU A 303 -7.45 19.04 -2.64
N PHE A 304 -7.32 19.26 -1.34
CA PHE A 304 -8.02 18.48 -0.33
C PHE A 304 -9.04 19.33 0.44
N ARG A 305 -10.16 18.68 0.80
CA ARG A 305 -11.14 19.29 1.69
C ARG A 305 -10.54 19.46 3.09
N GLN A 306 -10.96 20.46 3.83
CA GLN A 306 -10.44 20.79 5.17
C GLN A 306 -10.36 19.59 6.13
N ARG A 307 -11.35 18.69 6.09
CA ARG A 307 -11.36 17.46 6.92
C ARG A 307 -10.24 16.47 6.61
N SER A 308 -9.59 16.60 5.47
CA SER A 308 -8.50 15.74 4.99
C SER A 308 -7.13 16.42 5.03
N TRP A 309 -7.04 17.67 5.51
CA TRP A 309 -5.77 18.35 5.63
C TRP A 309 -4.85 17.65 6.63
N GLY A 310 -3.58 17.64 6.34
CA GLY A 310 -2.54 17.07 7.19
C GLY A 310 -1.46 16.32 6.42
N PRO A 311 -0.58 15.62 7.11
CA PRO A 311 0.64 15.06 6.53
C PRO A 311 0.43 14.16 5.31
N MET A 312 -0.66 13.39 5.25
CA MET A 312 -0.97 12.56 4.08
C MET A 312 -1.33 13.42 2.86
N ALA A 313 -2.19 14.44 3.05
CA ALA A 313 -2.53 15.36 1.98
C ALA A 313 -1.30 16.15 1.47
N ASP A 314 -0.44 16.58 2.39
CA ASP A 314 0.78 17.30 2.06
C ASP A 314 1.77 16.39 1.31
N SER A 315 1.93 15.13 1.74
CA SER A 315 2.77 14.14 1.08
C SER A 315 2.32 13.86 -0.36
N GLU A 316 1.02 13.66 -0.56
CA GLU A 316 0.47 13.43 -1.90
C GLU A 316 0.56 14.69 -2.78
N THR A 317 0.36 15.88 -2.21
CA THR A 317 0.58 17.14 -2.92
C THR A 317 2.02 17.31 -3.35
N TYR A 318 2.97 16.97 -2.47
CA TYR A 318 4.39 17.02 -2.79
C TYR A 318 4.74 16.06 -3.93
N ALA A 319 4.23 14.84 -3.95
CA ALA A 319 4.42 13.91 -5.05
C ALA A 319 3.94 14.48 -6.40
N HIS A 320 2.76 15.11 -6.42
CA HIS A 320 2.22 15.74 -7.62
C HIS A 320 3.03 16.98 -8.07
N LEU A 321 3.54 17.78 -7.13
CA LEU A 321 4.40 18.93 -7.43
C LEU A 321 5.76 18.51 -7.98
N GLU A 322 6.36 17.45 -7.44
CA GLU A 322 7.61 16.89 -7.97
C GLU A 322 7.41 16.32 -9.37
N HIS A 323 6.29 15.66 -9.64
CA HIS A 323 5.93 15.22 -10.98
C HIS A 323 5.85 16.39 -11.97
N LEU A 324 5.16 17.49 -11.62
CA LEU A 324 5.12 18.70 -12.44
C LEU A 324 6.51 19.32 -12.65
N ARG A 325 7.34 19.32 -11.61
CA ARG A 325 8.70 19.87 -11.67
C ARG A 325 9.60 19.05 -12.57
N LEU A 326 9.60 17.72 -12.43
CA LEU A 326 10.39 16.81 -13.25
C LEU A 326 9.94 16.83 -14.71
N GLY A 327 8.64 17.03 -14.95
CA GLY A 327 8.07 17.29 -16.28
C GLY A 327 8.31 18.72 -16.83
N GLY A 328 9.09 19.57 -16.13
CA GLY A 328 9.42 20.93 -16.57
C GLY A 328 8.29 21.95 -16.47
N LYS A 329 7.14 21.57 -15.88
CA LYS A 329 5.95 22.41 -15.72
C LYS A 329 5.96 23.23 -14.42
N ALA A 330 6.82 22.89 -13.46
CA ALA A 330 6.99 23.62 -12.22
C ALA A 330 8.47 23.85 -11.91
N SER A 331 8.75 24.82 -11.05
CA SER A 331 10.06 25.04 -10.45
C SER A 331 9.92 25.08 -8.94
N ARG A 332 11.03 24.83 -8.24
CA ARG A 332 11.09 24.92 -6.79
C ARG A 332 12.34 25.66 -6.35
N ARG A 333 12.25 26.36 -5.23
CA ARG A 333 13.38 26.87 -4.47
C ARG A 333 13.21 26.56 -2.99
N GLU A 334 14.29 26.62 -2.26
CA GLU A 334 14.26 26.48 -0.80
C GLU A 334 14.37 27.84 -0.14
N GLU A 335 13.51 28.10 0.84
CA GLU A 335 13.55 29.30 1.68
C GLU A 335 13.28 28.90 3.13
N GLU A 336 14.19 29.28 4.04
CA GLU A 336 14.12 28.95 5.47
C GLU A 336 13.86 27.46 5.76
N GLY A 337 14.47 26.56 4.97
CA GLY A 337 14.31 25.12 5.10
C GLY A 337 12.95 24.58 4.64
N ARG A 338 12.22 25.32 3.80
CA ARG A 338 10.96 24.90 3.16
C ARG A 338 11.07 24.99 1.65
N LEU A 339 10.46 24.04 0.96
CA LEU A 339 10.34 24.10 -0.49
C LEU A 339 9.11 24.96 -0.86
N LEU A 340 9.36 25.93 -1.72
CA LEU A 340 8.34 26.76 -2.36
C LEU A 340 8.26 26.34 -3.83
N TYR A 341 7.06 26.16 -4.34
CA TYR A 341 6.78 25.78 -5.73
C TYR A 341 6.10 26.91 -6.48
N SER A 342 6.52 27.10 -7.74
CA SER A 342 5.79 27.88 -8.72
C SER A 342 5.57 27.05 -9.97
N VAL A 343 4.39 27.16 -10.57
CA VAL A 343 4.06 26.51 -11.86
C VAL A 343 4.27 27.53 -12.96
N LYS A 344 4.74 27.07 -14.13
CA LYS A 344 5.06 27.89 -15.29
C LYS A 344 3.87 27.98 -16.24
#